data_51a52a1f236f97d7d8e46efa59fea972
#
_entry.id   51a52a1f236f97d7d8e46efa59fea972
#
_cell.length_a   1.000
_cell.length_b   1.000
_cell.length_c   1.000
_cell.angle_alpha   90.00
_cell.angle_beta   90.00
_cell.angle_gamma   90.00
#
_symmetry.space_group_name_H-M   'P 1'
#
loop_
_entity.id
_entity.type
_entity.pdbx_description
1 polymer ?
#
loop_
_entity_poly.entity_id
_entity_poly.type
_entity_poly.pdbx_seq_one_letter_code
_entity_poly.pdbx_strand_id
1 'polypeptide(L)'
;MIEHQLIFPTQVFRAQYQPADELQRTVVPILLEQEKNDQKPLKYTANGYTDYGRENLLERPVFKDLKEFIDDVVVRCHKQTGLQNTPSLKSSWFSINRKYTYHEEHNHLPDTWSGVYYIQADRDHPGLTLVNPNMKSNWPGTYGRAELNDVNSSSVTCAAFTGSLIVFPVSYTHLRAHETSLH
;
A
#
# COMPACT_ATOMS: atom_id res chain seq x y z
N MET A 1 2.43 -30.02 26.86
CA MET A 1 2.13 -29.65 25.48
C MET A 1 1.74 -28.17 25.48
N ILE A 2 2.30 -27.35 24.61
CA ILE A 2 1.92 -25.92 24.48
C ILE A 2 1.12 -25.80 23.19
N GLU A 3 -0.08 -25.23 23.29
CA GLU A 3 -0.92 -24.90 22.12
C GLU A 3 -0.70 -23.43 21.77
N HIS A 4 -0.44 -23.14 20.49
CA HIS A 4 -0.27 -21.79 19.97
C HIS A 4 -1.46 -21.44 19.11
N GLN A 5 -2.17 -20.35 19.45
CA GLN A 5 -3.31 -19.84 18.73
C GLN A 5 -3.10 -18.36 18.40
N LEU A 6 -3.31 -17.99 17.14
CA LEU A 6 -3.35 -16.59 16.71
C LEU A 6 -4.76 -16.03 16.88
N ILE A 7 -4.89 -15.03 17.76
CA ILE A 7 -6.16 -14.36 18.03
C ILE A 7 -6.07 -12.92 17.50
N PHE A 8 -7.02 -12.53 16.66
CA PHE A 8 -7.05 -11.23 15.97
C PHE A 8 -5.81 -10.92 15.12
N PRO A 9 -5.35 -11.87 14.29
CA PRO A 9 -4.21 -11.61 13.42
C PRO A 9 -4.53 -10.52 12.40
N THR A 10 -3.54 -9.70 12.08
CA THR A 10 -3.63 -8.77 10.96
C THR A 10 -3.67 -9.53 9.64
N GLN A 11 -4.63 -9.21 8.80
CA GLN A 11 -4.73 -9.78 7.46
C GLN A 11 -4.17 -8.81 6.43
N VAL A 12 -3.13 -9.23 5.72
CA VAL A 12 -2.54 -8.50 4.59
C VAL A 12 -2.56 -9.43 3.39
N PHE A 13 -3.15 -8.95 2.31
CA PHE A 13 -3.28 -9.72 1.08
C PHE A 13 -2.33 -9.18 0.02
N ARG A 14 -1.76 -10.09 -0.78
CA ARG A 14 -0.89 -9.74 -1.89
C ARG A 14 -1.37 -10.41 -3.15
N ALA A 15 -1.37 -9.65 -4.25
CA ALA A 15 -1.70 -10.16 -5.57
C ALA A 15 -0.74 -9.57 -6.61
N GLN A 16 -0.58 -10.26 -7.74
CA GLN A 16 0.28 -9.82 -8.84
C GLN A 16 -0.57 -9.67 -10.10
N TYR A 17 -0.56 -8.48 -10.69
CA TYR A 17 -1.17 -8.21 -11.98
C TYR A 17 -0.23 -8.64 -13.10
N GLN A 18 -0.63 -9.61 -13.91
CA GLN A 18 0.26 -10.21 -14.93
C GLN A 18 0.60 -9.26 -16.09
N PRO A 19 -0.33 -8.44 -16.63
CA PRO A 19 -0.02 -7.47 -17.68
C PRO A 19 0.72 -6.20 -17.18
N ALA A 20 1.44 -6.28 -16.06
CA ALA A 20 2.04 -5.13 -15.39
C ALA A 20 3.01 -4.35 -16.28
N ASP A 21 3.86 -5.02 -17.06
CA ASP A 21 4.85 -4.38 -17.92
C ASP A 21 4.21 -3.61 -19.07
N GLU A 22 3.10 -4.11 -19.60
CA GLU A 22 2.35 -3.43 -20.66
C GLU A 22 1.65 -2.19 -20.09
N LEU A 23 0.98 -2.34 -18.95
CA LEU A 23 0.36 -1.23 -18.25
C LEU A 23 1.40 -0.16 -17.90
N GLN A 24 2.53 -0.53 -17.34
CA GLN A 24 3.62 0.39 -16.99
C GLN A 24 4.06 1.21 -18.22
N ARG A 25 4.35 0.54 -19.34
CA ARG A 25 4.78 1.22 -20.58
C ARG A 25 3.73 2.22 -21.09
N THR A 26 2.45 1.89 -20.92
CA THR A 26 1.36 2.74 -21.39
C THR A 26 1.10 3.92 -20.45
N VAL A 27 1.05 3.68 -19.14
CA VAL A 27 0.53 4.70 -18.19
C VAL A 27 1.63 5.60 -17.62
N VAL A 28 2.86 5.12 -17.44
CA VAL A 28 3.93 5.94 -16.84
C VAL A 28 4.17 7.24 -17.61
N PRO A 29 4.27 7.26 -18.95
CA PRO A 29 4.39 8.53 -19.67
C PRO A 29 3.23 9.49 -19.45
N ILE A 30 1.99 8.97 -19.37
CA ILE A 30 0.78 9.77 -19.14
C ILE A 30 0.83 10.42 -17.77
N LEU A 31 1.21 9.66 -16.72
CA LEU A 31 1.27 10.14 -15.35
C LEU A 31 2.40 11.16 -15.14
N LEU A 32 3.55 10.95 -15.78
CA LEU A 32 4.65 11.92 -15.77
C LEU A 32 4.31 13.22 -16.50
N GLU A 33 3.58 13.13 -17.59
CA GLU A 33 3.10 14.32 -18.30
C GLU A 33 2.06 15.08 -17.47
N GLN A 34 1.18 14.38 -16.75
CA GLN A 34 0.24 15.00 -15.81
C GLN A 34 0.97 15.77 -14.71
N GLU A 35 1.99 15.16 -14.09
CA GLU A 35 2.81 15.83 -13.09
C GLU A 35 3.47 17.10 -13.64
N LYS A 36 4.08 17.01 -14.83
CA LYS A 36 4.78 18.12 -15.47
C LYS A 36 3.85 19.31 -15.76
N ASN A 37 2.60 19.03 -16.14
CA ASN A 37 1.62 20.05 -16.52
C ASN A 37 0.81 20.56 -15.33
N ASP A 38 0.97 19.99 -14.15
CA ASP A 38 0.24 20.38 -12.95
C ASP A 38 0.76 21.70 -12.37
N GLN A 39 -0.04 22.72 -12.45
CA GLN A 39 0.29 24.06 -11.95
C GLN A 39 0.10 24.21 -10.43
N LYS A 40 -0.54 23.24 -9.78
CA LYS A 40 -0.81 23.24 -8.33
C LYS A 40 -0.53 21.87 -7.75
N PRO A 41 0.72 21.38 -7.81
CA PRO A 41 1.03 20.06 -7.29
C PRO A 41 0.78 20.01 -5.78
N LEU A 42 0.11 18.96 -5.33
CA LEU A 42 -0.01 18.67 -3.91
C LEU A 42 1.34 18.15 -3.40
N LYS A 43 1.83 18.78 -2.35
CA LYS A 43 3.11 18.44 -1.73
C LYS A 43 2.88 17.75 -0.39
N TYR A 44 2.46 16.50 -0.40
CA TYR A 44 2.46 15.68 0.82
C TYR A 44 3.85 15.20 1.22
N THR A 45 4.79 15.24 0.29
CA THR A 45 6.15 14.75 0.50
C THR A 45 7.17 15.67 -0.10
N ALA A 46 8.35 15.76 0.52
CA ALA A 46 9.49 16.40 -0.12
C ALA A 46 9.85 15.62 -1.40
N ASN A 47 9.95 16.29 -2.55
CA ASN A 47 10.31 15.74 -3.87
C ASN A 47 9.36 14.69 -4.46
N GLY A 48 8.15 14.54 -3.92
CA GLY A 48 7.12 13.65 -4.48
C GLY A 48 5.99 14.43 -5.15
N TYR A 49 5.17 13.71 -5.92
CA TYR A 49 3.94 14.21 -6.50
C TYR A 49 2.78 13.29 -6.14
N THR A 50 1.60 13.84 -5.96
CA THR A 50 0.36 13.09 -5.83
C THR A 50 -0.81 13.87 -6.41
N ASP A 51 -1.77 13.17 -7.00
CA ASP A 51 -3.05 13.74 -7.44
C ASP A 51 -4.21 13.44 -6.46
N TYR A 52 -3.89 13.11 -5.20
CA TYR A 52 -4.87 12.88 -4.15
C TYR A 52 -5.94 13.98 -4.07
N GLY A 53 -7.19 13.57 -3.92
CA GLY A 53 -8.34 14.49 -3.85
C GLY A 53 -8.82 15.03 -5.19
N ARG A 54 -8.28 14.55 -6.30
CA ARG A 54 -8.71 14.85 -7.65
C ARG A 54 -9.65 13.78 -8.20
N GLU A 55 -9.73 13.67 -9.52
CA GLU A 55 -10.50 12.65 -10.22
C GLU A 55 -10.03 11.23 -9.82
N ASN A 56 -10.99 10.32 -9.71
CA ASN A 56 -10.70 8.92 -9.39
C ASN A 56 -9.88 8.26 -10.52
N LEU A 57 -8.63 7.93 -10.23
CA LEU A 57 -7.67 7.43 -11.22
C LEU A 57 -8.17 6.18 -11.96
N LEU A 58 -8.74 5.21 -11.22
CA LEU A 58 -9.17 3.93 -11.77
C LEU A 58 -10.47 4.02 -12.61
N GLU A 59 -11.13 5.18 -12.65
CA GLU A 59 -12.25 5.42 -13.57
C GLU A 59 -11.78 5.86 -14.97
N ARG A 60 -10.51 6.16 -15.16
CA ARG A 60 -9.96 6.48 -16.47
C ARG A 60 -9.89 5.23 -17.36
N PRO A 61 -10.29 5.30 -18.64
CA PRO A 61 -10.37 4.14 -19.53
C PRO A 61 -9.08 3.30 -19.61
N VAL A 62 -7.92 3.94 -19.52
CA VAL A 62 -6.61 3.26 -19.59
C VAL A 62 -6.36 2.31 -18.42
N PHE A 63 -7.08 2.47 -17.31
CA PHE A 63 -6.97 1.63 -16.11
C PHE A 63 -8.10 0.60 -15.98
N LYS A 64 -8.95 0.44 -16.98
CA LYS A 64 -10.11 -0.46 -16.92
C LYS A 64 -9.75 -1.87 -16.46
N ASP A 65 -8.79 -2.49 -17.13
CA ASP A 65 -8.40 -3.88 -16.83
C ASP A 65 -7.73 -4.01 -15.44
N LEU A 66 -6.96 -3.01 -15.04
CA LEU A 66 -6.39 -2.93 -13.69
C LEU A 66 -7.50 -2.79 -12.65
N LYS A 67 -8.50 -1.95 -12.92
CA LYS A 67 -9.66 -1.78 -12.01
C LYS A 67 -10.40 -3.09 -11.83
N GLU A 68 -10.71 -3.80 -12.90
CA GLU A 68 -11.38 -5.10 -12.84
C GLU A 68 -10.57 -6.13 -12.02
N PHE A 69 -9.25 -6.14 -12.18
CA PHE A 69 -8.36 -6.98 -11.37
C PHE A 69 -8.40 -6.59 -9.88
N ILE A 70 -8.31 -5.31 -9.56
CA ILE A 70 -8.34 -4.81 -8.17
C ILE A 70 -9.69 -5.13 -7.53
N ASP A 71 -10.80 -4.90 -8.23
CA ASP A 71 -12.15 -5.19 -7.74
C ASP A 71 -12.31 -6.69 -7.41
N ASP A 72 -11.84 -7.59 -8.28
CA ASP A 72 -11.88 -9.04 -8.04
C ASP A 72 -11.02 -9.43 -6.81
N VAL A 73 -9.80 -8.90 -6.68
CA VAL A 73 -8.93 -9.15 -5.52
C VAL A 73 -9.59 -8.67 -4.25
N VAL A 74 -10.14 -7.45 -4.21
CA VAL A 74 -10.78 -6.88 -3.01
C VAL A 74 -12.02 -7.67 -2.62
N VAL A 75 -12.83 -8.13 -3.58
CA VAL A 75 -13.97 -9.02 -3.33
C VAL A 75 -13.54 -10.33 -2.67
N ARG A 76 -12.44 -10.93 -3.12
CA ARG A 76 -11.88 -12.15 -2.50
C ARG A 76 -11.37 -11.89 -1.09
N CYS A 77 -10.63 -10.81 -0.87
CA CYS A 77 -10.18 -10.40 0.46
C CYS A 77 -11.37 -10.24 1.41
N HIS A 78 -12.40 -9.55 0.95
CA HIS A 78 -13.64 -9.30 1.70
C HIS A 78 -14.32 -10.61 2.12
N LYS A 79 -14.45 -11.55 1.21
CA LYS A 79 -15.02 -12.88 1.49
C LYS A 79 -14.17 -13.68 2.48
N GLN A 80 -12.83 -13.65 2.35
CA GLN A 80 -11.94 -14.37 3.25
C GLN A 80 -11.99 -13.84 4.70
N THR A 81 -12.35 -12.57 4.87
CA THR A 81 -12.56 -11.99 6.20
C THR A 81 -13.95 -12.23 6.77
N GLY A 82 -14.84 -12.92 6.05
CA GLY A 82 -16.21 -13.22 6.49
C GLY A 82 -17.18 -12.06 6.35
N LEU A 83 -16.78 -10.96 5.71
CA LEU A 83 -17.68 -9.82 5.44
C LEU A 83 -18.69 -10.17 4.35
N GLN A 84 -19.95 -9.73 4.50
CA GLN A 84 -21.07 -10.15 3.66
C GLN A 84 -21.47 -9.14 2.58
N ASN A 85 -21.19 -7.85 2.80
CA ASN A 85 -21.50 -6.81 1.83
C ASN A 85 -20.53 -6.82 0.65
N THR A 86 -20.93 -6.25 -0.47
CA THR A 86 -20.06 -6.10 -1.64
C THR A 86 -19.22 -4.84 -1.49
N PRO A 87 -17.90 -4.92 -1.51
CA PRO A 87 -17.04 -3.74 -1.48
C PRO A 87 -17.16 -2.96 -2.79
N SER A 88 -17.02 -1.64 -2.71
CA SER A 88 -16.97 -0.75 -3.87
C SER A 88 -15.78 0.20 -3.75
N LEU A 89 -15.17 0.54 -4.89
CA LEU A 89 -14.11 1.53 -4.93
C LEU A 89 -14.67 2.90 -4.56
N LYS A 90 -14.06 3.56 -3.58
CA LYS A 90 -14.44 4.89 -3.13
C LYS A 90 -13.57 5.97 -3.78
N SER A 91 -12.27 5.77 -3.75
CA SER A 91 -11.29 6.70 -4.32
C SER A 91 -10.03 5.98 -4.77
N SER A 92 -9.37 6.53 -5.76
CA SER A 92 -8.05 6.10 -6.19
C SER A 92 -7.27 7.29 -6.73
N TRP A 93 -5.98 7.28 -6.47
CA TRP A 93 -5.04 8.32 -6.92
C TRP A 93 -3.68 7.68 -7.16
N PHE A 94 -2.78 8.43 -7.78
CA PHE A 94 -1.40 8.00 -7.90
C PHE A 94 -0.44 8.93 -7.17
N SER A 95 0.73 8.39 -6.89
CA SER A 95 1.84 9.15 -6.34
C SER A 95 3.13 8.79 -7.07
N ILE A 96 3.93 9.79 -7.38
CA ILE A 96 5.27 9.62 -7.94
C ILE A 96 6.25 9.91 -6.81
N ASN A 97 6.99 8.87 -6.42
CA ASN A 97 8.00 8.99 -5.38
C ASN A 97 9.39 8.87 -6.00
N ARG A 98 10.27 9.75 -5.58
CA ARG A 98 11.67 9.78 -6.01
C ARG A 98 12.57 9.47 -4.83
N LYS A 99 13.84 9.30 -5.07
CA LYS A 99 14.83 9.10 -4.01
C LYS A 99 14.67 10.16 -2.93
N TYR A 100 14.74 9.74 -1.65
CA TYR A 100 14.50 10.56 -0.46
C TYR A 100 13.07 11.09 -0.27
N THR A 101 12.08 10.52 -0.96
CA THR A 101 10.68 10.80 -0.71
C THR A 101 10.15 9.85 0.37
N TYR A 102 9.36 10.36 1.31
CA TYR A 102 8.66 9.54 2.29
C TYR A 102 7.21 10.01 2.43
N HIS A 103 6.34 9.12 2.86
CA HIS A 103 5.01 9.45 3.30
C HIS A 103 4.95 9.33 4.81
N GLU A 104 4.36 10.33 5.47
CA GLU A 104 4.09 10.27 6.90
C GLU A 104 3.12 9.14 7.24
N GLU A 105 3.18 8.69 8.49
CA GLU A 105 2.23 7.69 8.99
C GLU A 105 0.80 8.23 8.92
N HIS A 106 -0.08 7.51 8.25
CA HIS A 106 -1.49 7.86 8.12
C HIS A 106 -2.38 6.63 7.99
N ASN A 107 -3.69 6.83 8.12
CA ASN A 107 -4.72 5.83 7.89
C ASN A 107 -5.83 6.40 6.99
N HIS A 108 -6.74 5.54 6.57
CA HIS A 108 -7.83 5.90 5.64
C HIS A 108 -9.23 5.68 6.22
N LEU A 109 -9.40 5.86 7.53
CA LEU A 109 -10.73 5.76 8.16
C LEU A 109 -11.71 6.76 7.52
N PRO A 110 -13.00 6.39 7.34
CA PRO A 110 -13.69 5.19 7.87
C PRO A 110 -13.86 4.04 6.84
N ASP A 111 -13.04 3.95 5.83
CA ASP A 111 -13.15 2.89 4.82
C ASP A 111 -12.88 1.50 5.43
N THR A 112 -13.06 0.41 4.66
CA THR A 112 -12.80 -0.95 5.13
C THR A 112 -11.40 -1.41 4.71
N TRP A 113 -11.05 -1.15 3.45
CA TRP A 113 -9.81 -1.59 2.83
C TRP A 113 -9.03 -0.42 2.27
N SER A 114 -7.74 -0.50 2.39
CA SER A 114 -6.78 0.30 1.64
C SER A 114 -5.90 -0.62 0.80
N GLY A 115 -5.41 -0.11 -0.31
CA GLY A 115 -4.53 -0.88 -1.19
C GLY A 115 -3.46 0.00 -1.83
N VAL A 116 -2.30 -0.59 -2.06
CA VAL A 116 -1.23 0.03 -2.83
C VAL A 116 -0.89 -0.87 -4.00
N TYR A 117 -1.06 -0.36 -5.22
CA TYR A 117 -0.62 -1.00 -6.45
C TYR A 117 0.64 -0.30 -6.96
N TYR A 118 1.66 -1.06 -7.27
CA TYR A 118 2.93 -0.55 -7.78
C TYR A 118 2.95 -0.61 -9.31
N ILE A 119 2.66 0.53 -9.97
CA ILE A 119 2.74 0.66 -11.43
C ILE A 119 4.19 0.47 -11.87
N GLN A 120 5.12 1.04 -11.12
CA GLN A 120 6.56 0.90 -11.29
C GLN A 120 7.22 0.83 -9.93
N ALA A 121 8.09 -0.13 -9.73
CA ALA A 121 8.96 -0.23 -8.57
C ALA A 121 10.35 -0.69 -9.04
N ASP A 122 11.37 0.07 -8.67
CA ASP A 122 12.75 -0.30 -8.92
C ASP A 122 13.16 -1.47 -8.02
N ARG A 123 14.27 -2.15 -8.37
CA ARG A 123 14.75 -3.32 -7.63
C ARG A 123 14.98 -3.01 -6.13
N ASP A 124 15.43 -1.81 -5.83
CA ASP A 124 15.77 -1.36 -4.48
C ASP A 124 14.65 -0.57 -3.81
N HIS A 125 13.42 -0.68 -4.34
CA HIS A 125 12.26 0.01 -3.77
C HIS A 125 11.99 -0.50 -2.34
N PRO A 126 11.92 0.39 -1.33
CA PRO A 126 11.82 -0.02 0.08
C PRO A 126 10.52 -0.75 0.44
N GLY A 127 9.48 -0.61 -0.38
CA GLY A 127 8.19 -1.26 -0.16
C GLY A 127 7.22 -0.45 0.71
N LEU A 128 6.20 -1.15 1.21
CA LEU A 128 5.18 -0.62 2.11
C LEU A 128 5.44 -1.11 3.52
N THR A 129 5.64 -0.21 4.46
CA THR A 129 5.77 -0.55 5.87
C THR A 129 4.43 -0.38 6.57
N LEU A 130 3.95 -1.45 7.18
CA LEU A 130 2.76 -1.49 8.02
C LEU A 130 3.20 -1.43 9.48
N VAL A 131 2.63 -0.50 10.25
CA VAL A 131 2.93 -0.32 11.67
C VAL A 131 1.97 -1.16 12.49
N ASN A 132 2.49 -1.92 13.45
CA ASN A 132 1.70 -2.79 14.33
C ASN A 132 0.86 -1.94 15.30
N PRO A 133 -0.48 -1.89 15.14
CA PRO A 133 -1.34 -1.08 16.01
C PRO A 133 -1.41 -1.60 17.44
N ASN A 134 -1.12 -2.89 17.63
CA ASN A 134 -1.22 -3.58 18.92
C ASN A 134 0.12 -3.63 19.67
N MET A 135 1.19 -3.08 19.11
CA MET A 135 2.52 -3.21 19.69
C MET A 135 2.60 -2.72 21.13
N LYS A 136 1.99 -1.56 21.41
CA LYS A 136 2.02 -0.96 22.77
C LYS A 136 1.20 -1.73 23.79
N SER A 137 0.14 -2.41 23.35
CA SER A 137 -0.74 -3.17 24.23
C SER A 137 -0.25 -4.59 24.46
N ASN A 138 0.28 -5.23 23.44
CA ASN A 138 0.68 -6.64 23.51
C ASN A 138 2.12 -6.81 24.03
N TRP A 139 2.98 -5.83 23.74
CA TRP A 139 4.40 -5.89 24.08
C TRP A 139 4.87 -4.56 24.69
N PRO A 140 4.41 -4.22 25.92
CA PRO A 140 4.76 -2.96 26.58
C PRO A 140 6.21 -3.01 27.09
N GLY A 141 7.13 -2.61 26.26
CA GLY A 141 8.56 -2.55 26.59
C GLY A 141 9.42 -3.57 25.86
N THR A 142 10.68 -3.23 25.67
CA THR A 142 11.68 -4.09 25.03
C THR A 142 12.31 -4.99 26.07
N TYR A 143 11.85 -6.21 26.18
CA TYR A 143 12.43 -7.21 27.06
C TYR A 143 13.43 -8.07 26.28
N GLY A 144 14.65 -7.60 26.22
CA GLY A 144 15.74 -8.33 25.57
C GLY A 144 15.72 -8.25 24.05
N ARG A 145 16.73 -8.81 23.42
CA ARG A 145 16.81 -8.95 21.96
C ARG A 145 16.18 -10.26 21.56
N ALA A 146 14.87 -10.25 21.37
CA ALA A 146 14.19 -11.36 20.69
C ALA A 146 14.52 -11.31 19.19
N GLU A 147 14.57 -12.46 18.55
CA GLU A 147 14.54 -12.53 17.10
C GLU A 147 13.23 -11.93 16.60
N LEU A 148 13.32 -10.86 15.80
CA LEU A 148 12.15 -10.15 15.29
C LEU A 148 11.48 -10.96 14.18
N ASN A 149 10.16 -11.01 14.23
CA ASN A 149 9.32 -11.68 13.24
C ASN A 149 7.98 -10.92 13.07
N ASP A 150 7.14 -11.38 12.19
CA ASP A 150 5.85 -10.72 11.87
C ASP A 150 4.88 -10.64 13.07
N VAL A 151 5.12 -11.39 14.15
CA VAL A 151 4.28 -11.40 15.35
C VAL A 151 4.74 -10.37 16.38
N ASN A 152 6.06 -10.22 16.57
CA ASN A 152 6.64 -9.42 17.65
C ASN A 152 7.31 -8.12 17.18
N SER A 153 7.30 -7.83 15.89
CA SER A 153 7.86 -6.60 15.33
C SER A 153 6.92 -5.41 15.51
N SER A 154 7.48 -4.22 15.71
CA SER A 154 6.73 -2.96 15.71
C SER A 154 6.22 -2.56 14.34
N SER A 155 6.84 -3.06 13.29
CA SER A 155 6.43 -2.84 11.90
C SER A 155 6.90 -3.98 11.02
N VAL A 156 6.22 -4.19 9.90
CA VAL A 156 6.58 -5.16 8.87
C VAL A 156 6.60 -4.46 7.52
N THR A 157 7.68 -4.67 6.75
CA THR A 157 7.80 -4.12 5.41
C THR A 157 7.41 -5.16 4.35
N CYS A 158 6.42 -4.80 3.56
CA CYS A 158 5.97 -5.56 2.41
C CYS A 158 6.77 -5.15 1.18
N ALA A 159 7.55 -6.05 0.62
CA ALA A 159 8.33 -5.77 -0.60
C ALA A 159 7.42 -5.32 -1.75
N ALA A 160 7.91 -4.36 -2.54
CA ALA A 160 7.25 -3.82 -3.71
C ALA A 160 7.90 -4.34 -4.98
N PHE A 161 7.06 -4.72 -5.95
CA PHE A 161 7.48 -5.08 -7.29
C PHE A 161 6.50 -4.46 -8.29
N THR A 162 6.97 -4.13 -9.48
CA THR A 162 6.07 -3.70 -10.56
C THR A 162 4.93 -4.71 -10.74
N GLY A 163 3.70 -4.23 -10.72
CA GLY A 163 2.50 -5.07 -10.82
C GLY A 163 1.99 -5.66 -9.51
N SER A 164 2.69 -5.47 -8.37
CA SER A 164 2.21 -5.98 -7.09
C SER A 164 1.11 -5.09 -6.50
N LEU A 165 0.08 -5.74 -5.98
CA LEU A 165 -1.00 -5.13 -5.19
C LEU A 165 -0.92 -5.64 -3.76
N ILE A 166 -0.92 -4.74 -2.80
CA ILE A 166 -0.98 -5.03 -1.37
C ILE A 166 -2.28 -4.45 -0.83
N VAL A 167 -3.15 -5.29 -0.24
CA VAL A 167 -4.44 -4.87 0.34
C VAL A 167 -4.42 -5.16 1.83
N PHE A 168 -4.86 -4.20 2.63
CA PHE A 168 -4.86 -4.28 4.09
C PHE A 168 -6.02 -3.48 4.70
N PRO A 169 -6.45 -3.78 5.95
CA PRO A 169 -7.48 -3.01 6.64
C PRO A 169 -7.04 -1.56 6.89
N VAL A 170 -7.94 -0.60 6.70
CA VAL A 170 -7.63 0.84 6.84
C VAL A 170 -7.29 1.29 8.25
N SER A 171 -7.61 0.48 9.28
CA SER A 171 -7.21 0.74 10.67
C SER A 171 -5.71 0.68 10.89
N TYR A 172 -4.96 0.13 9.92
CA TYR A 172 -3.51 0.10 9.98
C TYR A 172 -2.92 1.43 9.53
N THR A 173 -2.06 1.95 10.37
CA THR A 173 -1.17 3.03 10.02
C THR A 173 -0.07 2.47 9.11
N HIS A 174 0.17 3.13 8.00
CA HIS A 174 1.20 2.73 7.06
C HIS A 174 2.08 3.92 6.67
N LEU A 175 3.31 3.62 6.31
CA LEU A 175 4.27 4.56 5.77
C LEU A 175 5.04 3.91 4.63
N ARG A 176 5.55 4.71 3.72
CA ARG A 176 6.60 4.24 2.80
C ARG A 176 7.94 4.48 3.47
N ALA A 177 8.75 3.42 3.58
CA ALA A 177 10.05 3.50 4.23
C ALA A 177 11.01 4.44 3.49
N HIS A 178 11.86 5.10 4.26
CA HIS A 178 13.02 5.82 3.75
C HIS A 178 14.04 4.86 3.12
N GLU A 179 14.58 5.18 1.97
CA GLU A 179 15.90 4.69 1.60
C GLU A 179 16.95 5.34 2.51
N THR A 180 17.26 4.70 3.62
CA THR A 180 18.48 5.00 4.37
C THR A 180 19.59 4.10 3.85
N SER A 181 20.20 4.48 2.74
CA SER A 181 21.54 4.01 2.45
C SER A 181 22.50 4.92 3.23
N LEU A 182 22.80 4.56 4.46
CA LEU A 182 24.02 5.00 5.11
C LEU A 182 25.16 4.19 4.49
N HIS A 183 25.98 4.86 3.71
CA HIS A 183 27.35 4.46 3.39
C HIS A 183 28.29 5.23 4.30
#